data_a199b786841f4a33e6aa71afcef7af9d
#
_entry.id   a199b786841f4a33e6aa71afcef7af9d
#
_cell.length_a   1.000
_cell.length_b   1.000
_cell.length_c   1.000
_cell.angle_alpha   90.00
_cell.angle_beta   90.00
_cell.angle_gamma   90.00
#
_symmetry.space_group_name_H-M   'P 1'
#
loop_
_entity.id
_entity.type
_entity.pdbx_description
1 polymer ?
#
loop_
_entity_poly.entity_id
_entity_poly.type
_entity_poly.pdbx_seq_one_letter_code
_entity_poly.pdbx_strand_id
1 'polypeptide(L)'
;MTYAVMDSPLGPLTLVATDAGELAGLYMAEHRHRPPMETFGDRDDSVLPAVAEQLTEYFDHGRTAFDVPLHFAGTPFQQQVWTALQDIPYGETTTYGDLARELGLVPGASRAVGLANGKNPISIIVPCHRVVGSTGSLTGYGGGLERKQALLDHERGDALF
;
A
#
# COMPACT_ATOMS: atom_id res chain seq x y z
N MET A 1 7.06 19.27 -0.39
CA MET A 1 6.95 17.94 0.22
C MET A 1 7.92 17.77 1.36
N THR A 2 7.56 16.97 2.32
CA THR A 2 8.41 16.53 3.43
C THR A 2 8.18 15.04 3.64
N TYR A 3 9.04 14.39 4.41
CA TYR A 3 8.82 12.98 4.74
C TYR A 3 9.24 12.67 6.17
N ALA A 4 8.59 11.65 6.74
CA ALA A 4 8.93 11.11 8.03
C ALA A 4 9.38 9.64 7.87
N VAL A 5 10.19 9.17 8.80
CA VAL A 5 10.56 7.76 8.88
C VAL A 5 10.09 7.22 10.21
N MET A 6 9.38 6.09 10.20
CA MET A 6 8.96 5.40 11.41
C MET A 6 9.41 3.95 11.41
N ASP A 7 9.66 3.39 12.57
CA ASP A 7 9.94 1.97 12.70
C ASP A 7 8.64 1.15 12.65
N SER A 8 8.76 -0.07 12.17
CA SER A 8 7.65 -1.01 12.13
C SER A 8 8.18 -2.45 12.21
N PRO A 9 7.29 -3.44 12.44
CA PRO A 9 7.69 -4.85 12.37
C PRO A 9 8.26 -5.27 11.01
N LEU A 10 7.97 -4.49 9.96
CA LEU A 10 8.50 -4.73 8.61
C LEU A 10 9.77 -3.91 8.32
N GLY A 11 10.34 -3.26 9.33
CA GLY A 11 11.47 -2.36 9.17
C GLY A 11 11.02 -0.91 9.01
N PRO A 12 11.95 0.01 8.70
CA PRO A 12 11.61 1.43 8.59
C PRO A 12 10.64 1.70 7.44
N LEU A 13 9.65 2.54 7.71
CA LEU A 13 8.68 3.00 6.73
C LEU A 13 8.92 4.49 6.46
N THR A 14 8.94 4.86 5.19
CA THR A 14 9.03 6.26 4.77
C THR A 14 7.64 6.77 4.41
N LEU A 15 7.19 7.81 5.09
CA LEU A 15 5.89 8.45 4.90
C LEU A 15 6.10 9.80 4.23
N VAL A 16 5.55 9.98 3.03
CA VAL A 16 5.73 11.21 2.25
C VAL A 16 4.47 12.06 2.35
N ALA A 17 4.65 13.32 2.77
CA ALA A 17 3.58 14.29 2.94
C ALA A 17 3.58 15.33 1.83
N THR A 18 2.39 15.69 1.35
CA THR A 18 2.22 16.90 0.53
C THR A 18 2.24 18.12 1.41
N ASP A 19 2.40 19.31 0.81
CA ASP A 19 2.35 20.57 1.55
C ASP A 19 0.96 20.80 2.19
N ALA A 20 -0.08 20.13 1.68
CA ALA A 20 -1.43 20.18 2.25
C ALA A 20 -1.65 19.17 3.41
N GLY A 21 -0.63 18.41 3.77
CA GLY A 21 -0.75 17.45 4.87
C GLY A 21 -1.40 16.11 4.49
N GLU A 22 -1.43 15.79 3.20
CA GLU A 22 -1.94 14.51 2.72
C GLU A 22 -0.80 13.49 2.59
N LEU A 23 -1.12 12.20 2.74
CA LEU A 23 -0.16 11.13 2.51
C LEU A 23 -0.05 10.87 1.00
N ALA A 24 1.14 11.08 0.46
CA ALA A 24 1.42 10.87 -0.97
C ALA A 24 2.28 9.63 -1.24
N GLY A 25 2.91 9.07 -0.22
CA GLY A 25 3.74 7.88 -0.37
C GLY A 25 3.95 7.17 0.96
N LEU A 26 4.01 5.85 0.90
CA LEU A 26 4.40 5.00 2.02
C LEU A 26 5.25 3.88 1.43
N TYR A 27 6.54 3.91 1.75
CA TYR A 27 7.51 2.98 1.18
C TYR A 27 8.27 2.26 2.26
N MET A 28 8.57 0.99 2.00
CA MET A 28 9.42 0.17 2.85
C MET A 28 10.88 0.37 2.43
N ALA A 29 11.82 -0.10 3.23
CA ALA A 29 13.21 -0.19 2.82
C ALA A 29 13.29 -1.16 1.62
N GLU A 30 14.18 -0.89 0.68
CA GLU A 30 14.37 -1.72 -0.53
C GLU A 30 13.08 -1.87 -1.37
N HIS A 31 12.25 -0.85 -1.37
CA HIS A 31 10.97 -0.85 -2.06
C HIS A 31 11.16 -0.68 -3.58
N ARG A 32 10.57 -1.59 -4.38
CA ARG A 32 10.56 -1.50 -5.82
C ARG A 32 9.73 -0.28 -6.26
N HIS A 33 10.16 0.40 -7.31
CA HIS A 33 9.50 1.59 -7.86
C HIS A 33 9.45 2.80 -6.90
N ARG A 34 10.22 2.78 -5.82
CA ARG A 34 10.31 3.94 -4.95
C ARG A 34 11.07 5.06 -5.67
N PRO A 35 10.51 6.28 -5.73
CA PRO A 35 11.27 7.43 -6.23
C PRO A 35 12.53 7.68 -5.40
N PRO A 36 13.54 8.37 -5.97
CA PRO A 36 14.72 8.73 -5.19
C PRO A 36 14.34 9.57 -3.96
N MET A 37 15.03 9.35 -2.85
CA MET A 37 14.75 10.06 -1.59
C MET A 37 14.79 11.59 -1.75
N GLU A 38 15.63 12.09 -2.65
CA GLU A 38 15.75 13.52 -2.92
C GLU A 38 14.46 14.15 -3.41
N THR A 39 13.56 13.36 -3.99
CA THR A 39 12.27 13.85 -4.50
C THR A 39 11.24 14.06 -3.40
N PHE A 40 11.49 13.57 -2.18
CA PHE A 40 10.55 13.67 -1.06
C PHE A 40 10.70 14.95 -0.24
N GLY A 41 11.65 15.80 -0.57
CA GLY A 41 11.90 17.02 0.19
C GLY A 41 12.72 16.74 1.45
N ASP A 42 12.51 17.56 2.47
CA ASP A 42 13.25 17.46 3.73
C ASP A 42 12.61 16.43 4.68
N ARG A 43 13.45 15.78 5.49
CA ARG A 43 12.98 14.90 6.54
C ARG A 43 12.44 15.71 7.70
N ASP A 44 11.23 15.37 8.12
CA ASP A 44 10.59 15.93 9.30
C ASP A 44 9.71 14.84 9.93
N ASP A 45 10.20 14.20 10.97
CA ASP A 45 9.50 13.07 11.58
C ASP A 45 8.24 13.50 12.36
N SER A 46 7.94 14.80 12.40
CA SER A 46 6.70 15.31 12.99
C SER A 46 5.53 15.38 12.00
N VAL A 47 5.78 15.18 10.70
CA VAL A 47 4.70 15.21 9.70
C VAL A 47 3.88 13.91 9.76
N LEU A 48 2.63 14.00 9.35
CA LEU A 48 1.72 12.85 9.28
C LEU A 48 1.58 12.08 10.61
N PRO A 49 1.37 12.76 11.74
CA PRO A 49 1.29 12.06 13.03
C PRO A 49 0.10 11.07 13.09
N ALA A 50 -1.02 11.39 12.45
CA ALA A 50 -2.17 10.50 12.41
C ALA A 50 -1.88 9.23 11.61
N VAL A 51 -1.09 9.33 10.54
CA VAL A 51 -0.69 8.16 9.74
C VAL A 51 0.19 7.24 10.58
N ALA A 52 1.19 7.78 11.24
CA ALA A 52 2.09 6.99 12.10
C ALA A 52 1.32 6.32 13.25
N GLU A 53 0.39 7.03 13.87
CA GLU A 53 -0.44 6.49 14.93
C GLU A 53 -1.32 5.34 14.42
N GLN A 54 -1.98 5.53 13.29
CA GLN A 54 -2.86 4.50 12.72
C GLN A 54 -2.08 3.27 12.26
N LEU A 55 -0.89 3.44 11.70
CA LEU A 55 -0.03 2.32 11.36
C LEU A 55 0.41 1.55 12.61
N THR A 56 0.76 2.24 13.68
CA THR A 56 1.10 1.60 14.95
C THR A 56 -0.08 0.78 15.47
N GLU A 57 -1.29 1.35 15.45
CA GLU A 57 -2.51 0.63 15.84
C GLU A 57 -2.77 -0.58 14.93
N TYR A 58 -2.52 -0.45 13.63
CA TYR A 58 -2.68 -1.55 12.69
C TYR A 58 -1.75 -2.72 13.04
N PHE A 59 -0.47 -2.44 13.29
CA PHE A 59 0.48 -3.50 13.64
C PHE A 59 0.23 -4.10 15.01
N ASP A 60 -0.41 -3.37 15.92
CA ASP A 60 -0.81 -3.85 17.25
C ASP A 60 -2.16 -4.58 17.24
N HIS A 61 -2.73 -4.85 16.06
CA HIS A 61 -4.05 -5.46 15.87
C HIS A 61 -5.21 -4.62 16.41
N GLY A 62 -5.01 -3.32 16.60
CA GLY A 62 -6.04 -2.41 17.11
C GLY A 62 -6.81 -1.66 16.01
N ARG A 63 -6.43 -1.84 14.74
CA ARG A 63 -7.05 -1.11 13.63
C ARG A 63 -7.11 -1.98 12.38
N THR A 64 -8.28 -1.96 11.72
CA THR A 64 -8.51 -2.71 10.48
C THR A 64 -8.78 -1.82 9.27
N ALA A 65 -9.00 -0.52 9.48
CA ALA A 65 -9.24 0.44 8.41
C ALA A 65 -8.51 1.74 8.72
N PHE A 66 -8.12 2.46 7.67
CA PHE A 66 -7.39 3.72 7.81
C PHE A 66 -8.30 4.90 7.44
N ASP A 67 -8.15 6.00 8.17
CA ASP A 67 -8.89 7.24 7.95
C ASP A 67 -7.89 8.40 7.92
N VAL A 68 -7.21 8.53 6.80
CA VAL A 68 -6.22 9.59 6.57
C VAL A 68 -6.39 10.14 5.16
N PRO A 69 -6.15 11.44 4.94
CA PRO A 69 -6.24 12.01 3.60
C PRO A 69 -5.11 11.50 2.73
N LEU A 70 -5.47 11.00 1.55
CA LEU A 70 -4.55 10.45 0.56
C LEU A 70 -4.43 11.36 -0.64
N HIS A 71 -3.23 11.40 -1.22
CA HIS A 71 -2.99 12.07 -2.49
C HIS A 71 -2.39 11.06 -3.47
N PHE A 72 -3.08 10.81 -4.58
CA PHE A 72 -2.61 9.94 -5.65
C PHE A 72 -2.05 10.76 -6.81
N ALA A 73 -0.78 10.55 -7.12
CA ALA A 73 -0.15 11.06 -8.33
C ALA A 73 0.09 9.88 -9.27
N GLY A 74 -0.62 9.84 -10.39
CA GLY A 74 -0.52 8.75 -11.36
C GLY A 74 -1.49 8.96 -12.51
N THR A 75 -1.50 8.02 -13.45
CA THR A 75 -2.44 8.05 -14.56
C THR A 75 -3.88 7.85 -14.07
N PRO A 76 -4.89 8.25 -14.85
CA PRO A 76 -6.28 7.98 -14.49
C PRO A 76 -6.55 6.50 -14.24
N PHE A 77 -5.98 5.61 -15.04
CA PHE A 77 -6.12 4.16 -14.86
C PHE A 77 -5.49 3.69 -13.55
N GLN A 78 -4.28 4.16 -13.23
CA GLN A 78 -3.63 3.82 -11.97
C GLN A 78 -4.46 4.29 -10.78
N GLN A 79 -4.96 5.52 -10.82
CA GLN A 79 -5.79 6.05 -9.74
C GLN A 79 -7.08 5.25 -9.59
N GLN A 80 -7.68 4.79 -10.68
CA GLN A 80 -8.86 3.94 -10.64
C GLN A 80 -8.57 2.61 -9.94
N VAL A 81 -7.45 1.98 -10.25
CA VAL A 81 -7.03 0.73 -9.60
C VAL A 81 -6.77 0.97 -8.12
N TRP A 82 -5.99 1.99 -7.78
CA TRP A 82 -5.63 2.26 -6.37
C TRP A 82 -6.85 2.62 -5.52
N THR A 83 -7.82 3.33 -6.09
CA THR A 83 -9.07 3.64 -5.39
C THR A 83 -9.86 2.36 -5.11
N ALA A 84 -9.94 1.46 -6.09
CA ALA A 84 -10.64 0.18 -5.92
C ALA A 84 -9.98 -0.73 -4.89
N LEU A 85 -8.65 -0.67 -4.74
CA LEU A 85 -7.94 -1.46 -3.73
C LEU A 85 -8.44 -1.17 -2.31
N GLN A 86 -8.85 0.07 -2.05
CA GLN A 86 -9.31 0.47 -0.72
C GLN A 86 -10.60 -0.25 -0.29
N ASP A 87 -11.34 -0.82 -1.23
CA ASP A 87 -12.58 -1.55 -0.96
C ASP A 87 -12.35 -3.03 -0.61
N ILE A 88 -11.11 -3.52 -0.69
CA ILE A 88 -10.78 -4.89 -0.31
C ILE A 88 -10.73 -4.96 1.22
N PRO A 89 -11.62 -5.73 1.87
CA PRO A 89 -11.68 -5.76 3.33
C PRO A 89 -10.42 -6.34 3.99
N TYR A 90 -10.17 -5.90 5.20
CA TYR A 90 -9.11 -6.44 6.05
C TYR A 90 -9.28 -7.97 6.21
N GLY A 91 -8.19 -8.70 6.06
CA GLY A 91 -8.20 -10.15 6.19
C GLY A 91 -8.69 -10.90 4.96
N GLU A 92 -9.08 -10.20 3.91
CA GLU A 92 -9.55 -10.80 2.66
C GLU A 92 -8.57 -10.56 1.52
N THR A 93 -8.69 -11.37 0.48
CA THR A 93 -7.89 -11.22 -0.74
C THR A 93 -8.79 -11.24 -1.96
N THR A 94 -8.30 -10.66 -3.05
CA THR A 94 -8.92 -10.78 -4.38
C THR A 94 -7.83 -11.16 -5.38
N THR A 95 -8.23 -11.48 -6.61
CA THR A 95 -7.28 -11.75 -7.69
C THR A 95 -7.24 -10.59 -8.67
N TYR A 96 -6.18 -10.52 -9.46
CA TYR A 96 -6.07 -9.49 -10.51
C TYR A 96 -7.24 -9.59 -11.50
N GLY A 97 -7.66 -10.81 -11.84
CA GLY A 97 -8.79 -11.04 -12.73
C GLY A 97 -10.11 -10.58 -12.15
N ASP A 98 -10.36 -10.87 -10.87
CA ASP A 98 -11.58 -10.43 -10.18
C ASP A 98 -11.64 -8.92 -10.06
N LEU A 99 -10.51 -8.29 -9.73
CA LEU A 99 -10.43 -6.84 -9.64
C LEU A 99 -10.69 -6.18 -11.00
N ALA A 100 -10.13 -6.76 -12.08
CA ALA A 100 -10.38 -6.27 -13.43
C ALA A 100 -11.87 -6.36 -13.79
N ARG A 101 -12.54 -7.45 -13.42
CA ARG A 101 -13.99 -7.60 -13.65
C ARG A 101 -14.81 -6.59 -12.85
N GLU A 102 -14.46 -6.36 -11.59
CA GLU A 102 -15.13 -5.35 -10.77
C GLU A 102 -15.01 -3.94 -11.34
N LEU A 103 -13.87 -3.66 -11.99
CA LEU A 103 -13.64 -2.37 -12.67
C LEU A 103 -14.32 -2.28 -14.03
N GLY A 104 -14.98 -3.34 -14.49
CA GLY A 104 -15.64 -3.36 -15.78
C GLY A 104 -14.69 -3.37 -16.97
N LEU A 105 -13.48 -3.87 -16.79
CA LEU A 105 -12.46 -3.90 -17.83
C LEU A 105 -12.65 -5.10 -18.76
N VAL A 106 -12.09 -4.97 -19.98
CA VAL A 106 -12.14 -6.04 -20.98
C VAL A 106 -11.39 -7.29 -20.53
N PRO A 107 -11.76 -8.49 -21.04
CA PRO A 107 -10.99 -9.69 -20.78
C PRO A 107 -9.50 -9.51 -21.14
N GLY A 108 -8.61 -10.01 -20.28
CA GLY A 108 -7.18 -9.86 -20.45
C GLY A 108 -6.58 -8.62 -19.81
N ALA A 109 -7.40 -7.76 -19.20
CA ALA A 109 -6.92 -6.56 -18.52
C ALA A 109 -6.24 -6.84 -17.17
N SER A 110 -6.26 -8.08 -16.68
CA SER A 110 -5.65 -8.44 -15.39
C SER A 110 -4.16 -8.11 -15.32
N ARG A 111 -3.44 -8.21 -16.44
CA ARG A 111 -2.02 -7.84 -16.49
C ARG A 111 -1.82 -6.34 -16.27
N ALA A 112 -2.64 -5.51 -16.90
CA ALA A 112 -2.56 -4.05 -16.70
C ALA A 112 -2.92 -3.67 -15.27
N VAL A 113 -3.92 -4.33 -14.68
CA VAL A 113 -4.27 -4.17 -13.27
C VAL A 113 -3.09 -4.56 -12.38
N GLY A 114 -2.43 -5.67 -12.67
CA GLY A 114 -1.24 -6.11 -11.94
C GLY A 114 -0.09 -5.12 -11.98
N LEU A 115 0.16 -4.50 -13.14
CA LEU A 115 1.19 -3.47 -13.27
C LEU A 115 0.84 -2.22 -12.46
N ALA A 116 -0.40 -1.76 -12.51
CA ALA A 116 -0.86 -0.63 -11.72
C ALA A 116 -0.79 -0.92 -10.22
N ASN A 117 -1.20 -2.13 -9.81
CA ASN A 117 -1.11 -2.59 -8.43
C ASN A 117 0.33 -2.55 -7.92
N GLY A 118 1.28 -3.02 -8.73
CA GLY A 118 2.70 -3.03 -8.38
C GLY A 118 3.31 -1.63 -8.24
N LYS A 119 2.69 -0.62 -8.82
CA LYS A 119 3.15 0.78 -8.76
C LYS A 119 2.42 1.61 -7.71
N ASN A 120 1.61 0.99 -6.87
CA ASN A 120 0.93 1.67 -5.78
C ASN A 120 1.94 2.45 -4.91
N PRO A 121 1.80 3.78 -4.78
CA PRO A 121 2.76 4.57 -4.01
C PRO A 121 2.50 4.54 -2.51
N ILE A 122 1.36 4.03 -2.06
CA ILE A 122 0.95 4.06 -0.65
C ILE A 122 0.68 2.63 -0.17
N SER A 123 1.75 1.89 0.10
CA SER A 123 1.64 0.52 0.58
C SER A 123 0.91 0.44 1.92
N ILE A 124 0.36 -0.71 2.25
CA ILE A 124 -0.36 -1.03 3.49
C ILE A 124 -1.72 -0.33 3.55
N ILE A 125 -1.76 0.99 3.57
CA ILE A 125 -3.00 1.79 3.68
C ILE A 125 -3.85 1.62 2.43
N VAL A 126 -3.23 1.64 1.24
CA VAL A 126 -3.86 1.22 0.00
C VAL A 126 -3.44 -0.24 -0.22
N PRO A 127 -4.31 -1.22 0.04
CA PRO A 127 -3.88 -2.59 0.34
C PRO A 127 -3.57 -3.43 -0.90
N CYS A 128 -2.57 -3.04 -1.67
CA CYS A 128 -2.15 -3.81 -2.84
C CYS A 128 -1.64 -5.22 -2.47
N HIS A 129 -1.27 -5.45 -1.22
CA HIS A 129 -0.89 -6.78 -0.73
C HIS A 129 -2.06 -7.76 -0.71
N ARG A 130 -3.30 -7.29 -0.76
CA ARG A 130 -4.52 -8.13 -0.76
C ARG A 130 -4.89 -8.64 -2.15
N VAL A 131 -4.11 -8.31 -3.18
CA VAL A 131 -4.32 -8.83 -4.54
C VAL A 131 -3.30 -9.94 -4.81
N VAL A 132 -3.80 -11.11 -5.18
CA VAL A 132 -2.99 -12.31 -5.40
C VAL A 132 -3.26 -12.90 -6.79
N GLY A 133 -2.45 -13.88 -7.20
CA GLY A 133 -2.67 -14.58 -8.46
C GLY A 133 -3.91 -15.47 -8.41
N SER A 134 -4.37 -15.93 -9.58
CA SER A 134 -5.61 -16.71 -9.73
C SER A 134 -5.63 -18.01 -8.92
N THR A 135 -4.46 -18.54 -8.58
CA THR A 135 -4.33 -19.75 -7.75
C THR A 135 -4.05 -19.43 -6.28
N GLY A 136 -4.17 -18.16 -5.89
CA GLY A 136 -3.79 -17.70 -4.55
C GLY A 136 -2.30 -17.49 -4.38
N SER A 137 -1.51 -17.63 -5.44
CA SER A 137 -0.06 -17.45 -5.40
C SER A 137 0.32 -15.98 -5.16
N LEU A 138 1.40 -15.77 -4.41
CA LEU A 138 1.94 -14.43 -4.21
C LEU A 138 2.72 -14.02 -5.44
N THR A 139 2.33 -12.90 -6.02
CA THR A 139 2.99 -12.31 -7.18
C THR A 139 3.23 -10.83 -6.90
N GLY A 140 4.33 -10.32 -7.40
CA GLY A 140 4.70 -8.90 -7.39
C GLY A 140 4.25 -8.06 -6.21
N TYR A 141 5.19 -7.62 -5.39
CA TYR A 141 4.92 -6.63 -4.35
C TYR A 141 6.13 -5.70 -4.23
N GLY A 142 5.89 -4.39 -4.22
CA GLY A 142 6.98 -3.40 -4.15
C GLY A 142 7.89 -3.58 -2.95
N GLY A 143 7.34 -3.94 -1.80
CA GLY A 143 8.09 -4.22 -0.59
C GLY A 143 8.68 -5.63 -0.48
N GLY A 144 8.52 -6.47 -1.52
CA GLY A 144 9.01 -7.84 -1.54
C GLY A 144 7.97 -8.87 -1.09
N LEU A 145 8.08 -10.10 -1.60
CA LEU A 145 7.09 -11.14 -1.33
C LEU A 145 7.04 -11.56 0.15
N GLU A 146 8.17 -11.50 0.85
CA GLU A 146 8.20 -11.81 2.28
C GLU A 146 7.35 -10.84 3.09
N ARG A 147 7.43 -9.54 2.77
CA ARG A 147 6.60 -8.52 3.42
C ARG A 147 5.13 -8.64 3.03
N LYS A 148 4.85 -9.01 1.78
CA LYS A 148 3.48 -9.29 1.34
C LYS A 148 2.88 -10.44 2.16
N GLN A 149 3.61 -11.53 2.30
CA GLN A 149 3.17 -12.67 3.10
C GLN A 149 2.97 -12.27 4.56
N ALA A 150 3.89 -11.51 5.13
CA ALA A 150 3.80 -11.05 6.52
C ALA A 150 2.55 -10.20 6.75
N LEU A 151 2.20 -9.31 5.82
CA LEU A 151 0.99 -8.50 5.92
C LEU A 151 -0.27 -9.37 5.83
N LEU A 152 -0.31 -10.32 4.92
CA LEU A 152 -1.45 -11.23 4.79
C LEU A 152 -1.63 -12.09 6.05
N ASP A 153 -0.53 -12.62 6.60
CA ASP A 153 -0.56 -13.41 7.82
C ASP A 153 -1.02 -12.57 9.01
N HIS A 154 -0.52 -11.34 9.10
CA HIS A 154 -0.93 -10.40 10.13
C HIS A 154 -2.45 -10.17 10.11
N GLU A 155 -3.01 -9.95 8.94
CA GLU A 155 -4.43 -9.68 8.78
C GLU A 155 -5.31 -10.91 9.02
N ARG A 156 -4.76 -12.11 8.86
CA ARG A 156 -5.46 -13.37 9.16
C ARG A 156 -5.40 -13.78 10.62
N GLY A 157 -4.65 -13.03 11.43
CA GLY A 157 -4.44 -13.38 12.82
C GLY A 157 -3.30 -14.38 13.06
N ASP A 158 -2.53 -14.69 12.03
CA ASP A 158 -1.38 -15.62 12.10
C ASP A 158 -0.07 -14.85 12.30
N ALA A 159 -0.17 -13.62 12.75
CA ALA A 159 0.95 -12.69 12.82
C ALA A 159 2.06 -13.17 13.75
N LEU A 160 3.29 -12.92 13.31
CA LEU A 160 4.51 -13.27 14.04
C LEU A 160 5.18 -12.04 14.66
N PHE A 161 4.58 -10.89 14.53
CA PHE A 161 5.10 -9.66 15.13
C PHE A 161 4.18 -9.06 16.16
#